data_76f232eea1d1f3852d88576658a9e300
#
_entry.id   76f232eea1d1f3852d88576658a9e300
#
_cell.length_a   1.000
_cell.length_b   1.000
_cell.length_c   1.000
_cell.angle_alpha   90.00
_cell.angle_beta   90.00
_cell.angle_gamma   90.00
#
_symmetry.space_group_name_H-M   'P 1'
#
loop_
_entity.id
_entity.type
_entity.pdbx_description
1 polymer ?
#
loop_
_entity_poly.entity_id
_entity_poly.type
_entity_poly.pdbx_seq_one_letter_code
_entity_poly.pdbx_strand_id
1 'polypeptide(L)'
;RQMCIRDRDEGRLTDGQGRTVDFRNTILILTSNLGAGGTNEEIMQAVKMNFKPEFVNRLDDIIIFSPLQPEQLKGIVDIQLRELSQRLSARRLTLDVDDDARTWLAERGYEPAYGARPLRRLIQQSIGDALAKELLAGEIFDGDIVHVTVAPDKESLQITGQRTVKPTQ
;
A
#
# COMPACT_ATOMS: atom_id res chain seq x y z
N ARG A 1 4.14 23.98 19.16
CA ARG A 1 3.62 22.75 19.85
C ARG A 1 2.55 23.06 20.91
N GLN A 2 2.58 24.21 21.60
CA GLN A 2 1.53 24.58 22.59
C GLN A 2 0.26 25.16 21.92
N MET A 3 0.34 25.73 20.74
CA MET A 3 -0.80 26.24 19.99
C MET A 3 -1.85 25.16 19.68
N CYS A 4 -1.42 23.99 19.23
CA CYS A 4 -2.35 22.91 18.85
C CYS A 4 -3.25 22.38 19.98
N ILE A 5 -2.86 22.55 21.26
CA ILE A 5 -3.64 22.04 22.40
C ILE A 5 -4.78 23.00 22.75
N ARG A 6 -4.53 24.30 22.75
CA ARG A 6 -5.53 25.34 23.05
C ARG A 6 -6.57 25.43 21.93
N ASP A 7 -6.11 25.40 20.69
CA ASP A 7 -6.94 25.56 19.50
C ASP A 7 -7.93 24.38 19.32
N ARG A 8 -7.60 23.20 19.85
CA ARG A 8 -8.49 22.04 19.83
C ARG A 8 -9.71 22.20 20.74
N ASP A 9 -9.56 22.79 21.92
CA ASP A 9 -10.68 22.99 22.85
C ASP A 9 -11.65 24.08 22.36
N GLU A 10 -11.12 25.13 21.73
CA GLU A 10 -11.93 26.20 21.16
C GLU A 10 -12.44 25.85 19.75
N GLY A 11 -11.89 24.80 19.12
CA GLY A 11 -12.21 24.36 17.76
C GLY A 11 -11.87 25.41 16.71
N ARG A 12 -10.98 26.36 17.02
CA ARG A 12 -10.57 27.45 16.14
C ARG A 12 -9.06 27.61 16.15
N LEU A 13 -8.48 27.73 14.96
CA LEU A 13 -7.07 28.04 14.77
C LEU A 13 -6.93 29.38 14.04
N THR A 14 -6.18 30.29 14.62
CA THR A 14 -5.84 31.55 13.97
C THR A 14 -4.40 31.47 13.45
N ASP A 15 -4.21 31.63 12.15
CA ASP A 15 -2.90 31.61 11.52
C ASP A 15 -2.12 32.91 11.83
N GLY A 16 -0.83 32.93 11.48
CA GLY A 16 0.04 34.09 11.68
C GLY A 16 -0.37 35.35 10.88
N GLN A 17 -1.36 35.24 9.99
CA GLN A 17 -1.94 36.33 9.21
C GLN A 17 -3.31 36.78 9.76
N GLY A 18 -3.74 36.27 10.92
CA GLY A 18 -4.99 36.63 11.56
C GLY A 18 -6.23 35.94 10.99
N ARG A 19 -6.08 34.94 10.11
CA ARG A 19 -7.21 34.16 9.59
C ARG A 19 -7.59 33.09 10.58
N THR A 20 -8.85 33.04 10.98
CA THR A 20 -9.38 32.03 11.91
C THR A 20 -10.10 30.96 11.12
N VAL A 21 -9.67 29.69 11.30
CA VAL A 21 -10.30 28.50 10.73
C VAL A 21 -11.07 27.79 11.84
N ASP A 22 -12.30 27.39 11.55
CA ASP A 22 -13.19 26.66 12.46
C ASP A 22 -13.07 25.17 12.24
N PHE A 23 -12.65 24.41 13.27
CA PHE A 23 -12.46 22.96 13.25
C PHE A 23 -13.54 22.22 14.07
N ARG A 24 -14.60 22.87 14.55
CA ARG A 24 -15.61 22.25 15.43
C ARG A 24 -16.31 21.04 14.82
N ASN A 25 -16.39 20.98 13.48
CA ASN A 25 -17.02 19.89 12.74
C ASN A 25 -16.00 19.03 11.99
N THR A 26 -14.78 18.88 12.55
CA THR A 26 -13.72 18.09 11.91
C THR A 26 -13.34 16.89 12.78
N ILE A 27 -12.92 15.82 12.12
CA ILE A 27 -12.26 14.68 12.77
C ILE A 27 -10.75 14.86 12.56
N LEU A 28 -10.00 14.91 13.66
CA LEU A 28 -8.55 15.03 13.63
C LEU A 28 -7.93 13.65 13.81
N ILE A 29 -7.25 13.17 12.78
CA ILE A 29 -6.54 11.89 12.80
C ILE A 29 -5.02 12.17 12.82
N LEU A 30 -4.35 11.67 13.84
CA LEU A 30 -2.90 11.75 14.02
C LEU A 30 -2.30 10.36 13.78
N THR A 31 -1.30 10.26 12.92
CA THR A 31 -0.60 9.01 12.66
C THR A 31 0.84 9.08 13.19
N SER A 32 1.33 7.98 13.76
CA SER A 32 2.69 7.87 14.27
C SER A 32 3.20 6.44 14.10
N ASN A 33 4.52 6.27 14.02
CA ASN A 33 5.21 4.99 14.06
C ASN A 33 5.96 4.77 15.38
N LEU A 34 5.61 5.50 16.43
CA LEU A 34 6.22 5.34 17.75
C LEU A 34 6.00 3.95 18.29
N GLY A 35 7.08 3.26 18.67
CA GLY A 35 7.05 1.91 19.21
C GLY A 35 6.66 0.83 18.20
N ALA A 36 6.68 1.12 16.88
CA ALA A 36 6.33 0.15 15.85
C ALA A 36 7.17 -1.14 16.00
N GLY A 37 6.48 -2.30 15.98
CA GLY A 37 7.09 -3.62 16.19
C GLY A 37 7.14 -4.09 17.66
N GLY A 38 6.78 -3.25 18.62
CA GLY A 38 6.66 -3.60 20.03
C GLY A 38 5.27 -4.14 20.40
N THR A 39 5.15 -4.57 21.64
CA THR A 39 3.86 -4.92 22.26
C THR A 39 2.99 -3.68 22.45
N ASN A 40 1.69 -3.88 22.66
CA ASN A 40 0.78 -2.76 22.92
C ASN A 40 1.22 -1.91 24.12
N GLU A 41 1.80 -2.53 25.14
CA GLU A 41 2.30 -1.86 26.34
C GLU A 41 3.52 -0.99 26.01
N GLU A 42 4.47 -1.52 25.24
CA GLU A 42 5.65 -0.78 24.77
C GLU A 42 5.29 0.40 23.88
N ILE A 43 4.31 0.21 22.98
CA ILE A 43 3.78 1.28 22.13
C ILE A 43 3.15 2.37 22.99
N MET A 44 2.30 2.00 23.94
CA MET A 44 1.67 2.96 24.86
C MET A 44 2.68 3.68 25.75
N GLN A 45 3.74 3.00 26.18
CA GLN A 45 4.85 3.62 26.91
C GLN A 45 5.58 4.64 26.04
N ALA A 46 5.89 4.28 24.79
CA ALA A 46 6.52 5.20 23.83
C ALA A 46 5.65 6.44 23.57
N VAL A 47 4.33 6.29 23.47
CA VAL A 47 3.40 7.41 23.34
C VAL A 47 3.47 8.33 24.58
N LYS A 48 3.41 7.78 25.78
CA LYS A 48 3.47 8.54 27.04
C LYS A 48 4.83 9.25 27.23
N MET A 49 5.91 8.70 26.74
CA MET A 49 7.24 9.33 26.80
C MET A 49 7.40 10.48 25.79
N ASN A 50 6.76 10.40 24.64
CA ASN A 50 6.93 11.38 23.55
C ASN A 50 5.87 12.50 23.55
N PHE A 51 4.71 12.25 24.16
CA PHE A 51 3.63 13.24 24.26
C PHE A 51 3.36 13.61 25.71
N LYS A 52 2.99 14.87 25.94
CA LYS A 52 2.61 15.32 27.28
C LYS A 52 1.31 14.65 27.72
N PRO A 53 1.17 14.36 29.04
CA PRO A 53 -0.05 13.75 29.59
C PRO A 53 -1.33 14.52 29.22
N GLU A 54 -1.26 15.87 29.23
CA GLU A 54 -2.41 16.71 28.87
C GLU A 54 -2.85 16.52 27.42
N PHE A 55 -1.92 16.19 26.52
CA PHE A 55 -2.24 15.89 25.13
C PHE A 55 -2.86 14.51 24.98
N VAL A 56 -2.26 13.49 25.63
CA VAL A 56 -2.75 12.10 25.56
C VAL A 56 -4.16 11.99 26.15
N ASN A 57 -4.43 12.67 27.28
CA ASN A 57 -5.74 12.67 27.93
C ASN A 57 -6.86 13.37 27.14
N ARG A 58 -6.52 14.11 26.09
CA ARG A 58 -7.47 14.78 25.20
C ARG A 58 -7.73 14.04 23.90
N LEU A 59 -7.05 12.89 23.67
CA LEU A 59 -7.36 12.00 22.57
C LEU A 59 -8.62 11.22 22.91
N ASP A 60 -9.56 11.16 21.99
CA ASP A 60 -10.79 10.38 22.17
C ASP A 60 -10.48 8.89 22.15
N ASP A 61 -9.53 8.47 21.26
CA ASP A 61 -9.09 7.09 21.17
C ASP A 61 -7.65 6.99 20.65
N ILE A 62 -6.96 5.90 21.00
CA ILE A 62 -5.63 5.53 20.51
C ILE A 62 -5.72 4.15 19.90
N ILE A 63 -5.75 4.11 18.57
CA ILE A 63 -5.86 2.86 17.81
C ILE A 63 -4.45 2.34 17.49
N ILE A 64 -4.15 1.13 17.99
CA ILE A 64 -2.91 0.43 17.69
C ILE A 64 -3.16 -0.54 16.54
N PHE A 65 -2.43 -0.36 15.43
CA PHE A 65 -2.49 -1.28 14.30
C PHE A 65 -1.57 -2.47 14.52
N SER A 66 -2.13 -3.66 14.39
CA SER A 66 -1.34 -4.91 14.42
C SER A 66 -0.51 -5.07 13.14
N PRO A 67 0.63 -5.79 13.22
CA PRO A 67 1.35 -6.21 12.01
C PRO A 67 0.44 -6.98 11.05
N LEU A 68 0.68 -6.79 9.74
CA LEU A 68 -0.09 -7.48 8.71
C LEU A 68 0.15 -8.99 8.77
N GLN A 69 -0.93 -9.75 8.72
CA GLN A 69 -0.89 -11.21 8.62
C GLN A 69 -0.72 -11.65 7.15
N PRO A 70 -0.20 -12.86 6.87
CA PRO A 70 0.01 -13.35 5.50
C PRO A 70 -1.24 -13.28 4.62
N GLU A 71 -2.41 -13.59 5.18
CA GLU A 71 -3.69 -13.53 4.47
C GLU A 71 -4.07 -12.11 4.05
N GLN A 72 -3.76 -11.13 4.88
CA GLN A 72 -3.97 -9.72 4.59
C GLN A 72 -3.01 -9.21 3.50
N LEU A 73 -1.78 -9.75 3.47
CA LEU A 73 -0.80 -9.43 2.43
C LEU A 73 -1.28 -9.87 1.05
N LYS A 74 -1.89 -11.05 0.92
CA LYS A 74 -2.51 -11.51 -0.34
C LYS A 74 -3.59 -10.54 -0.82
N GLY A 75 -4.43 -10.05 0.08
CA GLY A 75 -5.44 -9.04 -0.24
C GLY A 75 -4.83 -7.72 -0.75
N ILE A 76 -3.69 -7.31 -0.20
CA ILE A 76 -2.97 -6.12 -0.67
C ILE A 76 -2.34 -6.37 -2.05
N VAL A 77 -1.79 -7.57 -2.31
CA VAL A 77 -1.30 -7.98 -3.63
C VAL A 77 -2.43 -7.85 -4.66
N ASP A 78 -3.63 -8.37 -4.36
CA ASP A 78 -4.77 -8.31 -5.28
C ASP A 78 -5.19 -6.87 -5.61
N ILE A 79 -5.15 -5.96 -4.63
CA ILE A 79 -5.43 -4.54 -4.86
C ILE A 79 -4.40 -3.95 -5.83
N GLN A 80 -3.11 -4.19 -5.60
CA GLN A 80 -2.03 -3.65 -6.44
C GLN A 80 -2.04 -4.26 -7.85
N LEU A 81 -2.32 -5.56 -7.98
CA LEU A 81 -2.49 -6.22 -9.28
C LEU A 81 -3.69 -5.67 -10.05
N ARG A 82 -4.79 -5.35 -9.37
CA ARG A 82 -5.96 -4.71 -9.98
C ARG A 82 -5.63 -3.31 -10.51
N GLU A 83 -4.87 -2.51 -9.76
CA GLU A 83 -4.39 -1.20 -10.23
C GLU A 83 -3.49 -1.33 -11.47
N LEU A 84 -2.61 -2.34 -11.51
CA LEU A 84 -1.79 -2.62 -12.68
C LEU A 84 -2.67 -3.04 -13.87
N SER A 85 -3.61 -3.96 -13.66
CA SER A 85 -4.54 -4.43 -14.69
C SER A 85 -5.35 -3.27 -15.30
N GLN A 86 -5.82 -2.32 -14.48
CA GLN A 86 -6.52 -1.13 -14.97
C GLN A 86 -5.64 -0.28 -15.92
N ARG A 87 -4.35 -0.14 -15.61
CA ARG A 87 -3.42 0.58 -16.51
C ARG A 87 -3.18 -0.17 -17.82
N LEU A 88 -3.14 -1.51 -17.77
CA LEU A 88 -2.94 -2.36 -18.95
C LEU A 88 -4.18 -2.43 -19.85
N SER A 89 -5.36 -2.13 -19.33
CA SER A 89 -6.61 -2.13 -20.11
C SER A 89 -6.60 -1.15 -21.29
N ALA A 90 -5.83 -0.06 -21.20
CA ALA A 90 -5.64 0.87 -22.31
C ALA A 90 -5.01 0.19 -23.56
N ARG A 91 -4.23 -0.86 -23.36
CA ARG A 91 -3.66 -1.72 -24.41
C ARG A 91 -4.47 -3.00 -24.65
N ARG A 92 -5.66 -3.11 -24.01
CA ARG A 92 -6.50 -4.32 -24.09
C ARG A 92 -5.81 -5.59 -23.60
N LEU A 93 -4.75 -5.45 -22.79
CA LEU A 93 -4.07 -6.57 -22.16
C LEU A 93 -4.89 -7.04 -20.95
N THR A 94 -5.03 -8.37 -20.82
CA THR A 94 -5.63 -9.01 -19.65
C THR A 94 -4.51 -9.62 -18.82
N LEU A 95 -4.43 -9.25 -17.55
CA LEU A 95 -3.42 -9.78 -16.62
C LEU A 95 -4.01 -10.99 -15.88
N ASP A 96 -3.36 -12.13 -16.02
CA ASP A 96 -3.67 -13.38 -15.32
C ASP A 96 -2.46 -13.79 -14.47
N VAL A 97 -2.61 -13.74 -13.16
CA VAL A 97 -1.54 -14.04 -12.19
C VAL A 97 -1.97 -15.27 -11.39
N ASP A 98 -1.15 -16.30 -11.38
CA ASP A 98 -1.45 -17.52 -10.63
C ASP A 98 -1.30 -17.33 -9.10
N ASP A 99 -1.79 -18.30 -8.33
CA ASP A 99 -1.77 -18.23 -6.87
C ASP A 99 -0.35 -18.34 -6.28
N ASP A 100 0.54 -19.04 -6.96
CA ASP A 100 1.93 -19.17 -6.55
C ASP A 100 2.67 -17.84 -6.72
N ALA A 101 2.45 -17.14 -7.85
CA ALA A 101 3.00 -15.80 -8.07
C ALA A 101 2.44 -14.77 -7.09
N ARG A 102 1.16 -14.86 -6.73
CA ARG A 102 0.55 -14.00 -5.68
C ARG A 102 1.19 -14.24 -4.32
N THR A 103 1.43 -15.50 -3.98
CA THR A 103 2.09 -15.90 -2.73
C THR A 103 3.55 -15.40 -2.72
N TRP A 104 4.27 -15.60 -3.81
CA TRP A 104 5.64 -15.10 -4.01
C TRP A 104 5.73 -13.58 -3.83
N LEU A 105 4.79 -12.83 -4.41
CA LEU A 105 4.72 -11.37 -4.24
C LEU A 105 4.42 -10.96 -2.80
N ALA A 106 3.50 -11.67 -2.12
CA ALA A 106 3.16 -11.39 -0.73
C ALA A 106 4.35 -11.59 0.21
N GLU A 107 5.08 -12.70 0.04
CA GLU A 107 6.23 -13.04 0.87
C GLU A 107 7.41 -12.07 0.66
N ARG A 108 7.73 -11.74 -0.59
CA ARG A 108 8.87 -10.86 -0.93
C ARG A 108 8.54 -9.37 -0.85
N GLY A 109 7.27 -9.02 -0.92
CA GLY A 109 6.80 -7.63 -0.85
C GLY A 109 6.56 -7.12 0.57
N TYR A 110 6.80 -7.95 1.58
CA TYR A 110 6.64 -7.59 2.99
C TYR A 110 7.99 -7.46 3.69
N GLU A 111 8.18 -6.36 4.39
CA GLU A 111 9.30 -6.13 5.28
C GLU A 111 8.80 -5.72 6.67
N PRO A 112 9.26 -6.34 7.77
CA PRO A 112 8.79 -6.00 9.12
C PRO A 112 8.89 -4.52 9.48
N ALA A 113 9.94 -3.84 8.99
CA ALA A 113 10.18 -2.41 9.26
C ALA A 113 9.30 -1.47 8.42
N TYR A 114 8.90 -1.89 7.22
CA TYR A 114 8.19 -1.05 6.23
C TYR A 114 6.79 -1.58 5.88
N GLY A 115 6.41 -2.75 6.40
CA GLY A 115 5.15 -3.41 6.10
C GLY A 115 5.03 -3.78 4.63
N ALA A 116 3.87 -3.51 4.01
CA ALA A 116 3.61 -3.80 2.60
C ALA A 116 4.04 -2.66 1.63
N ARG A 117 4.74 -1.63 2.10
CA ARG A 117 5.19 -0.53 1.23
C ARG A 117 6.10 -0.97 0.08
N PRO A 118 7.03 -1.94 0.26
CA PRO A 118 7.86 -2.44 -0.83
C PRO A 118 7.10 -3.17 -1.94
N LEU A 119 5.90 -3.70 -1.63
CA LEU A 119 5.11 -4.52 -2.55
C LEU A 119 4.79 -3.81 -3.87
N ARG A 120 4.40 -2.55 -3.83
CA ARG A 120 4.08 -1.78 -5.04
C ARG A 120 5.29 -1.69 -5.98
N ARG A 121 6.47 -1.46 -5.41
CA ARG A 121 7.72 -1.38 -6.18
C ARG A 121 8.10 -2.75 -6.73
N LEU A 122 7.95 -3.80 -5.94
CA LEU A 122 8.20 -5.18 -6.37
C LEU A 122 7.30 -5.55 -7.55
N ILE A 123 5.99 -5.31 -7.48
CA ILE A 123 5.05 -5.57 -8.57
C ILE A 123 5.42 -4.76 -9.82
N GLN A 124 5.78 -3.48 -9.67
CA GLN A 124 6.20 -2.67 -10.80
C GLN A 124 7.46 -3.27 -11.47
N GLN A 125 8.47 -3.67 -10.71
CA GLN A 125 9.71 -4.22 -11.23
C GLN A 125 9.54 -5.62 -11.80
N SER A 126 8.85 -6.52 -11.06
CA SER A 126 8.74 -7.93 -11.44
C SER A 126 7.72 -8.18 -12.55
N ILE A 127 6.68 -7.36 -12.67
CA ILE A 127 5.64 -7.52 -13.69
C ILE A 127 5.64 -6.35 -14.67
N GLY A 128 5.52 -5.12 -14.20
CA GLY A 128 5.38 -3.94 -15.07
C GLY A 128 6.55 -3.74 -16.01
N ASP A 129 7.77 -3.73 -15.48
CA ASP A 129 8.99 -3.50 -16.26
C ASP A 129 9.34 -4.72 -17.14
N ALA A 130 9.08 -5.93 -16.63
CA ALA A 130 9.28 -7.15 -17.42
C ALA A 130 8.29 -7.21 -18.60
N LEU A 131 7.00 -6.93 -18.36
CA LEU A 131 6.00 -6.84 -19.43
C LEU A 131 6.35 -5.76 -20.46
N ALA A 132 6.88 -4.62 -20.03
CA ALA A 132 7.30 -3.58 -20.95
C ALA A 132 8.43 -4.06 -21.90
N LYS A 133 9.36 -4.87 -21.40
CA LYS A 133 10.41 -5.49 -22.22
C LYS A 133 9.84 -6.46 -23.26
N GLU A 134 8.90 -7.32 -22.85
CA GLU A 134 8.26 -8.28 -23.76
C GLU A 134 7.43 -7.59 -24.86
N LEU A 135 6.75 -6.49 -24.50
CA LEU A 135 6.03 -5.65 -25.46
C LEU A 135 6.98 -4.99 -26.49
N LEU A 136 8.14 -4.50 -26.02
CA LEU A 136 9.14 -3.88 -26.90
C LEU A 136 9.86 -4.93 -27.76
N ALA A 137 10.05 -6.13 -27.26
CA ALA A 137 10.63 -7.26 -28.00
C ALA A 137 9.65 -7.83 -29.06
N GLY A 138 8.36 -7.49 -28.97
CA GLY A 138 7.34 -8.01 -29.87
C GLY A 138 6.92 -9.45 -29.56
N GLU A 139 7.13 -9.89 -28.32
CA GLU A 139 6.69 -11.21 -27.82
C GLU A 139 5.24 -11.16 -27.29
N ILE A 140 4.81 -10.01 -26.79
CA ILE A 140 3.44 -9.74 -26.32
C ILE A 140 2.84 -8.59 -27.13
N PHE A 141 1.58 -8.72 -27.51
CA PHE A 141 0.86 -7.77 -28.35
C PHE A 141 -0.40 -7.22 -27.65
N ASP A 142 -0.85 -6.07 -28.11
CA ASP A 142 -2.10 -5.49 -27.66
C ASP A 142 -3.29 -6.45 -27.85
N GLY A 143 -4.00 -6.75 -26.79
CA GLY A 143 -5.12 -7.69 -26.78
C GLY A 143 -4.79 -9.08 -26.29
N ASP A 144 -3.53 -9.36 -25.94
CA ASP A 144 -3.11 -10.65 -25.40
C ASP A 144 -3.52 -10.84 -23.93
N ILE A 145 -3.60 -12.10 -23.50
CA ILE A 145 -3.64 -12.46 -22.09
C ILE A 145 -2.19 -12.63 -21.61
N VAL A 146 -1.84 -11.92 -20.57
CA VAL A 146 -0.52 -11.94 -19.94
C VAL A 146 -0.56 -12.87 -18.74
N HIS A 147 0.03 -14.05 -18.86
CA HIS A 147 0.18 -15.00 -17.77
C HIS A 147 1.44 -14.69 -16.97
N VAL A 148 1.28 -14.63 -15.64
CA VAL A 148 2.38 -14.40 -14.70
C VAL A 148 2.46 -15.60 -13.76
N THR A 149 3.57 -16.29 -13.79
CA THR A 149 3.86 -17.49 -12.98
C THR A 149 5.19 -17.35 -12.27
N VAL A 150 5.47 -18.19 -11.29
CA VAL A 150 6.79 -18.25 -10.65
C VAL A 150 7.76 -18.97 -11.60
N ALA A 151 8.91 -18.37 -11.85
CA ALA A 151 9.94 -18.99 -12.66
C ALA A 151 10.50 -20.29 -12.01
N PRO A 152 11.06 -21.24 -12.78
CA PRO A 152 11.57 -22.51 -12.23
C PRO A 152 12.64 -22.35 -11.15
N ASP A 153 13.39 -21.26 -11.18
CA ASP A 153 14.41 -20.91 -10.19
C ASP A 153 13.79 -20.41 -8.86
N LYS A 154 12.49 -20.11 -8.84
CA LYS A 154 11.74 -19.49 -7.73
C LYS A 154 12.26 -18.11 -7.29
N GLU A 155 13.20 -17.54 -8.01
CA GLU A 155 13.80 -16.24 -7.68
C GLU A 155 13.14 -15.07 -8.41
N SER A 156 12.41 -15.35 -9.49
CA SER A 156 11.76 -14.35 -10.33
C SER A 156 10.37 -14.80 -10.79
N LEU A 157 9.62 -13.87 -11.39
CA LEU A 157 8.37 -14.16 -12.07
C LEU A 157 8.64 -14.30 -13.58
N GLN A 158 7.99 -15.27 -14.19
CA GLN A 158 7.96 -15.48 -15.63
C GLN A 158 6.70 -14.87 -16.21
N ILE A 159 6.84 -14.15 -17.32
CA ILE A 159 5.73 -13.51 -18.03
C ILE A 159 5.64 -14.12 -19.43
N THR A 160 4.45 -14.55 -19.80
CA THR A 160 4.17 -15.12 -21.13
C THR A 160 2.89 -14.52 -21.69
N GLY A 161 2.90 -14.22 -23.00
CA GLY A 161 1.72 -13.74 -23.71
C GLY A 161 0.98 -14.88 -24.39
N GLN A 162 -0.33 -14.92 -24.23
CA GLN A 162 -1.21 -15.80 -24.98
C GLN A 162 -2.10 -14.96 -25.90
N ARG A 163 -1.99 -15.17 -27.22
CA ARG A 163 -2.85 -14.49 -28.20
C ARG A 163 -4.31 -14.90 -28.04
N THR A 164 -5.16 -13.92 -27.89
CA THR A 164 -6.60 -14.12 -27.99
C THR A 164 -6.95 -14.17 -29.48
N VAL A 165 -7.05 -15.36 -30.06
CA VAL A 165 -7.55 -15.53 -31.43
C VAL A 165 -9.02 -15.13 -31.42
N LYS A 166 -9.35 -13.94 -31.94
CA LYS A 166 -10.75 -13.69 -32.31
C LYS A 166 -11.09 -14.61 -33.46
N PRO A 167 -12.17 -15.44 -33.41
CA PRO A 167 -12.67 -16.11 -34.58
C PRO A 167 -13.04 -15.04 -35.61
N THR A 168 -12.39 -15.07 -36.74
CA THR A 168 -12.76 -14.29 -37.94
C THR A 168 -14.13 -14.76 -38.35
N GLN A 169 -15.14 -13.88 -38.23
CA GLN A 169 -16.42 -14.03 -38.96
C GLN A 169 -16.22 -13.49 -40.38
#